data_ecbc852eb703b5d3ad44926eb374a34f
#
_entry.id   ecbc852eb703b5d3ad44926eb374a34f
#
_cell.length_a   1.000
_cell.length_b   1.000
_cell.length_c   1.000
_cell.angle_alpha   90.00
_cell.angle_beta   90.00
_cell.angle_gamma   90.00
#
_symmetry.space_group_name_H-M   'P 1'
#
loop_
_entity.id
_entity.type
_entity.pdbx_description
1 polymer ?
#
loop_
_entity_poly.entity_id
_entity_poly.type
_entity_poly.pdbx_seq_one_letter_code
_entity_poly.pdbx_strand_id
1 'polypeptide(L)'
;MTELKTRNFVVGITGASGAVYGIRLTETLLSLGYTVHLVVSGAGWRVFKEELGYAVSDREGLLTGLFGSYPGSLLYHPVQDIGASIASGSFRTEGMIIMPCSMGTLSAVAHGSSDNLMTRAADVMLKEGRPLVLVPRETPLHAIHLENMLKLSRMGVKLIPAMPAFYYGPSTMDDLVNFMVGKVLDSFNIEHTLFRRWGE
;
A
#
# COMPACT_ATOMS: atom_id res chain seq x y z
N MET A 1 10.83 -22.45 20.67
CA MET A 1 11.46 -21.35 19.91
C MET A 1 10.36 -20.47 19.40
N THR A 2 10.18 -19.30 19.99
CA THR A 2 9.22 -18.29 19.49
C THR A 2 9.73 -17.83 18.12
N GLU A 3 9.00 -18.12 17.04
CA GLU A 3 9.28 -17.53 15.75
C GLU A 3 9.32 -16.02 15.96
N LEU A 4 10.47 -15.41 15.71
CA LEU A 4 10.59 -13.95 15.60
C LEU A 4 9.66 -13.55 14.44
N LYS A 5 8.46 -13.02 14.77
CA LYS A 5 7.57 -12.43 13.77
C LYS A 5 8.40 -11.43 12.98
N THR A 6 8.49 -11.64 11.68
CA THR A 6 9.05 -10.64 10.78
C THR A 6 8.15 -9.40 10.91
N ARG A 7 8.73 -8.23 11.20
CA ARG A 7 7.95 -6.99 11.35
C ARG A 7 8.03 -6.11 10.09
N ASN A 8 8.20 -6.74 8.93
CA ASN A 8 8.40 -6.06 7.66
C ASN A 8 7.11 -6.01 6.84
N PHE A 9 6.77 -4.84 6.32
CA PHE A 9 5.74 -4.67 5.29
C PHE A 9 6.35 -4.03 4.04
N VAL A 10 5.85 -4.41 2.87
CA VAL A 10 6.12 -3.71 1.63
C VAL A 10 4.92 -2.81 1.31
N VAL A 11 5.15 -1.51 1.15
CA VAL A 11 4.11 -0.54 0.79
C VAL A 11 4.45 0.08 -0.56
N GLY A 12 3.50 -0.03 -1.49
CA GLY A 12 3.57 0.60 -2.81
C GLY A 12 2.61 1.78 -2.91
N ILE A 13 3.07 2.91 -3.45
CA ILE A 13 2.21 4.08 -3.75
C ILE A 13 2.30 4.38 -5.24
N THR A 14 1.16 4.35 -5.93
CA THR A 14 1.11 4.55 -7.37
C THR A 14 0.49 5.91 -7.76
N GLY A 15 0.32 6.14 -9.06
CA GLY A 15 -0.23 7.38 -9.59
C GLY A 15 -1.77 7.48 -9.58
N ALA A 16 -2.47 6.63 -8.86
CA ALA A 16 -3.89 6.85 -8.60
C ALA A 16 -4.08 7.98 -7.60
N SER A 17 -5.13 8.80 -7.74
CA SER A 17 -5.49 9.83 -6.76
C SER A 17 -5.73 9.20 -5.37
N GLY A 18 -5.36 9.90 -4.32
CA GLY A 18 -5.45 9.43 -2.94
C GLY A 18 -4.09 9.02 -2.36
N ALA A 19 -3.01 9.72 -2.72
CA ALA A 19 -1.69 9.51 -2.10
C ALA A 19 -1.73 9.60 -0.57
N VAL A 20 -2.66 10.37 -0.02
CA VAL A 20 -2.91 10.50 1.43
C VAL A 20 -3.17 9.14 2.10
N TYR A 21 -3.81 8.21 1.42
CA TYR A 21 -4.04 6.85 1.95
C TYR A 21 -2.73 6.11 2.20
N GLY A 22 -1.83 6.14 1.22
CA GLY A 22 -0.52 5.48 1.33
C GLY A 22 0.38 6.12 2.40
N ILE A 23 0.33 7.44 2.53
CA ILE A 23 1.04 8.15 3.60
C ILE A 23 0.50 7.73 4.97
N ARG A 24 -0.83 7.81 5.19
CA ARG A 24 -1.45 7.44 6.46
C ARG A 24 -1.23 5.96 6.81
N LEU A 25 -1.25 5.06 5.83
CA LEU A 25 -0.92 3.65 6.05
C LEU A 25 0.54 3.50 6.52
N THR A 26 1.48 4.18 5.85
CA THR A 26 2.90 4.16 6.21
C THR A 26 3.13 4.70 7.63
N GLU A 27 2.55 5.86 7.97
CA GLU A 27 2.57 6.44 9.31
C GLU A 27 2.05 5.46 10.36
N THR A 28 0.91 4.83 10.10
CA THR A 28 0.28 3.89 11.02
C THR A 28 1.14 2.65 11.26
N LEU A 29 1.68 2.04 10.20
CA LEU A 29 2.57 0.89 10.34
C LEU A 29 3.85 1.26 11.12
N LEU A 30 4.44 2.42 10.83
CA LEU A 30 5.62 2.91 11.54
C LEU A 30 5.32 3.22 13.03
N SER A 31 4.15 3.81 13.33
CA SER A 31 3.73 4.08 14.72
C SER A 31 3.57 2.80 15.53
N LEU A 32 3.18 1.70 14.88
CA LEU A 32 3.07 0.37 15.48
C LEU A 32 4.43 -0.35 15.55
N GLY A 33 5.53 0.30 15.15
CA GLY A 33 6.89 -0.20 15.22
C GLY A 33 7.24 -1.23 14.14
N TYR A 34 6.51 -1.24 13.01
CA TYR A 34 6.88 -2.07 11.87
C TYR A 34 8.02 -1.44 11.06
N THR A 35 8.74 -2.27 10.33
CA THR A 35 9.64 -1.84 9.26
C THR A 35 8.86 -1.77 7.96
N VAL A 36 8.86 -0.60 7.32
CA VAL A 36 8.17 -0.38 6.05
C VAL A 36 9.17 -0.22 4.91
N HIS A 37 9.11 -1.13 3.95
CA HIS A 37 9.82 -1.03 2.68
C HIS A 37 8.91 -0.28 1.69
N LEU A 38 9.20 1.00 1.49
CA LEU A 38 8.37 1.90 0.68
C LEU A 38 8.87 1.98 -0.76
N VAL A 39 7.96 1.78 -1.70
CA VAL A 39 8.20 2.01 -3.15
C VAL A 39 7.17 3.00 -3.67
N VAL A 40 7.62 4.12 -4.23
CA VAL A 40 6.73 5.12 -4.83
C VAL A 40 7.02 5.19 -6.33
N SER A 41 5.99 5.01 -7.15
CA SER A 41 6.13 5.10 -8.61
C SER A 41 6.41 6.55 -9.06
N GLY A 42 6.94 6.74 -10.27
CA GLY A 42 7.12 8.08 -10.84
C GLY A 42 5.81 8.89 -10.89
N ALA A 43 4.70 8.24 -11.24
CA ALA A 43 3.37 8.85 -11.20
C ALA A 43 2.89 9.10 -9.75
N GLY A 44 3.25 8.25 -8.79
CA GLY A 44 2.98 8.46 -7.36
C GLY A 44 3.63 9.74 -6.84
N TRP A 45 4.88 9.99 -7.19
CA TRP A 45 5.56 11.24 -6.84
C TRP A 45 4.89 12.48 -7.45
N ARG A 46 4.33 12.35 -8.66
CA ARG A 46 3.53 13.44 -9.25
C ARG A 46 2.28 13.72 -8.41
N VAL A 47 1.58 12.67 -7.97
CA VAL A 47 0.38 12.81 -7.11
C VAL A 47 0.74 13.45 -5.76
N PHE A 48 1.88 13.11 -5.16
CA PHE A 48 2.39 13.79 -3.95
C PHE A 48 2.50 15.30 -4.15
N LYS A 49 3.01 15.73 -5.31
CA LYS A 49 3.11 17.16 -5.64
C LYS A 49 1.75 17.80 -5.88
N GLU A 50 0.92 17.19 -6.72
CA GLU A 50 -0.33 17.81 -7.19
C GLU A 50 -1.44 17.79 -6.14
N GLU A 51 -1.57 16.72 -5.35
CA GLU A 51 -2.64 16.60 -4.34
C GLU A 51 -2.23 17.16 -2.97
N LEU A 52 -0.97 17.02 -2.60
CA LEU A 52 -0.51 17.30 -1.24
C LEU A 52 0.45 18.51 -1.16
N GLY A 53 0.83 19.06 -2.32
CA GLY A 53 1.70 20.24 -2.38
C GLY A 53 3.16 19.99 -1.98
N TYR A 54 3.60 18.73 -1.90
CA TYR A 54 4.95 18.42 -1.47
C TYR A 54 6.00 18.74 -2.53
N ALA A 55 7.15 19.27 -2.10
CA ALA A 55 8.32 19.42 -2.94
C ALA A 55 9.02 18.06 -3.11
N VAL A 56 8.91 17.47 -4.32
CA VAL A 56 9.40 16.11 -4.60
C VAL A 56 10.79 16.08 -5.26
N SER A 57 11.51 17.21 -5.26
CA SER A 57 12.88 17.30 -5.78
C SER A 57 13.88 16.57 -4.88
N ASP A 58 13.69 16.67 -3.55
CA ASP A 58 14.43 15.91 -2.54
C ASP A 58 13.46 14.89 -1.89
N ARG A 59 13.42 13.70 -2.47
CA ARG A 59 12.51 12.63 -2.02
C ARG A 59 12.91 12.06 -0.67
N GLU A 60 14.21 11.88 -0.43
CA GLU A 60 14.71 11.32 0.82
C GLU A 60 14.51 12.28 1.97
N GLY A 61 14.80 13.56 1.79
CA GLY A 61 14.52 14.60 2.78
C GLY A 61 13.04 14.73 3.09
N LEU A 62 12.18 14.68 2.06
CA LEU A 62 10.72 14.66 2.24
C LEU A 62 10.26 13.45 3.07
N LEU A 63 10.69 12.24 2.72
CA LEU A 63 10.31 11.03 3.45
C LEU A 63 10.84 11.03 4.89
N THR A 64 12.04 11.54 5.11
CA THR A 64 12.59 11.71 6.45
C THR A 64 11.76 12.72 7.26
N GLY A 65 11.34 13.81 6.65
CA GLY A 65 10.46 14.80 7.29
C GLY A 65 9.09 14.24 7.65
N LEU A 66 8.50 13.41 6.77
CA LEU A 66 7.18 12.81 7.00
C LEU A 66 7.22 11.68 8.04
N PHE A 67 8.25 10.85 8.03
CA PHE A 67 8.23 9.57 8.71
C PHE A 67 9.32 9.39 9.77
N GLY A 68 10.32 10.27 9.83
CA GLY A 68 11.49 10.09 10.69
C GLY A 68 11.24 10.17 12.20
N SER A 69 10.07 10.66 12.63
CA SER A 69 9.70 10.74 14.05
C SER A 69 9.01 9.49 14.61
N TYR A 70 8.62 8.55 13.75
CA TYR A 70 7.93 7.33 14.19
C TYR A 70 8.90 6.27 14.72
N PRO A 71 8.47 5.39 15.66
CA PRO A 71 9.34 4.37 16.26
C PRO A 71 9.75 3.23 15.32
N GLY A 72 8.99 3.01 14.24
CA GLY A 72 9.32 2.03 13.20
C GLY A 72 10.44 2.49 12.28
N SER A 73 10.85 1.64 11.35
CA SER A 73 11.92 1.93 10.40
C SER A 73 11.39 2.06 8.98
N LEU A 74 11.72 3.14 8.28
CA LEU A 74 11.41 3.31 6.86
C LEU A 74 12.63 2.99 6.00
N LEU A 75 12.44 2.16 5.00
CA LEU A 75 13.42 1.83 3.95
C LEU A 75 12.80 2.19 2.60
N TYR A 76 13.24 3.30 2.03
CA TYR A 76 12.79 3.72 0.70
C TYR A 76 13.58 2.99 -0.39
N HIS A 77 12.89 2.48 -1.40
CA HIS A 77 13.47 1.85 -2.57
C HIS A 77 13.04 2.58 -3.84
N PRO A 78 13.96 3.04 -4.67
CA PRO A 78 13.63 3.53 -6.00
C PRO A 78 12.89 2.45 -6.81
N VAL A 79 11.86 2.84 -7.55
CA VAL A 79 11.01 1.88 -8.28
C VAL A 79 11.79 1.11 -9.39
N GLN A 80 12.93 1.61 -9.82
CA GLN A 80 13.82 0.96 -10.79
C GLN A 80 14.82 -0.02 -10.16
N ASP A 81 14.96 -0.02 -8.83
CA ASP A 81 15.94 -0.88 -8.13
C ASP A 81 15.43 -2.33 -8.00
N ILE A 82 15.42 -3.06 -9.09
CA ILE A 82 15.03 -4.48 -9.12
C ILE A 82 15.99 -5.40 -8.36
N GLY A 83 17.15 -4.89 -7.91
CA GLY A 83 18.10 -5.60 -7.06
C GLY A 83 17.81 -5.51 -5.56
N ALA A 84 16.82 -4.70 -5.14
CA ALA A 84 16.45 -4.56 -3.74
C ALA A 84 15.97 -5.89 -3.14
N SER A 85 16.16 -6.04 -1.81
CA SER A 85 15.82 -7.27 -1.07
C SER A 85 14.38 -7.75 -1.29
N ILE A 86 13.43 -6.82 -1.40
CA ILE A 86 12.01 -7.11 -1.61
C ILE A 86 11.67 -7.73 -2.97
N ALA A 87 12.61 -7.70 -3.93
CA ALA A 87 12.50 -8.37 -5.23
C ALA A 87 12.77 -9.88 -5.16
N SER A 88 13.24 -10.38 -4.00
CA SER A 88 13.62 -11.78 -3.79
C SER A 88 12.54 -12.54 -3.01
N GLY A 89 12.24 -13.77 -3.44
CA GLY A 89 11.36 -14.68 -2.70
C GLY A 89 11.90 -15.11 -1.34
N SER A 90 13.22 -15.00 -1.10
CA SER A 90 13.82 -15.30 0.21
C SER A 90 13.62 -14.20 1.25
N PHE A 91 13.27 -12.98 0.83
CA PHE A 91 12.97 -11.88 1.76
C PHE A 91 11.67 -12.18 2.52
N ARG A 92 11.71 -12.16 3.86
CA ARG A 92 10.53 -12.42 4.70
C ARG A 92 9.79 -11.13 5.00
N THR A 93 8.47 -11.16 4.82
CA THR A 93 7.56 -10.03 5.07
C THR A 93 6.19 -10.55 5.51
N GLU A 94 5.46 -9.76 6.30
CA GLU A 94 4.05 -10.00 6.65
C GLU A 94 3.13 -9.90 5.42
N GLY A 95 3.53 -9.12 4.42
CA GLY A 95 2.82 -8.96 3.17
C GLY A 95 3.14 -7.66 2.45
N MET A 96 2.42 -7.43 1.35
CA MET A 96 2.54 -6.21 0.55
C MET A 96 1.19 -5.53 0.39
N ILE A 97 1.19 -4.21 0.46
CA ILE A 97 0.03 -3.35 0.23
C ILE A 97 0.37 -2.35 -0.88
N ILE A 98 -0.47 -2.23 -1.90
CA ILE A 98 -0.36 -1.15 -2.89
C ILE A 98 -1.55 -0.20 -2.68
N MET A 99 -1.29 0.97 -2.12
CA MET A 99 -2.31 1.93 -1.71
C MET A 99 -1.85 3.38 -1.92
N PRO A 100 -2.48 4.13 -2.82
CA PRO A 100 -3.48 3.69 -3.78
C PRO A 100 -2.87 2.85 -4.90
N CYS A 101 -3.69 1.99 -5.53
CA CYS A 101 -3.30 1.17 -6.67
C CYS A 101 -3.97 1.69 -7.95
N SER A 102 -3.17 2.14 -8.92
CA SER A 102 -3.67 2.49 -10.24
C SER A 102 -4.08 1.25 -11.03
N MET A 103 -5.06 1.41 -11.94
CA MET A 103 -5.51 0.28 -12.77
C MET A 103 -4.40 -0.24 -13.70
N GLY A 104 -3.44 0.61 -14.09
CA GLY A 104 -2.26 0.17 -14.82
C GLY A 104 -1.37 -0.76 -13.99
N THR A 105 -1.10 -0.42 -12.73
CA THR A 105 -0.35 -1.29 -11.81
C THR A 105 -1.13 -2.58 -11.53
N LEU A 106 -2.44 -2.48 -11.26
CA LEU A 106 -3.30 -3.66 -11.05
C LEU A 106 -3.27 -4.59 -12.28
N SER A 107 -3.37 -4.04 -13.49
CA SER A 107 -3.25 -4.80 -14.73
C SER A 107 -1.90 -5.49 -14.86
N ALA A 108 -0.79 -4.78 -14.58
CA ALA A 108 0.55 -5.36 -14.62
C ALA A 108 0.68 -6.55 -13.67
N VAL A 109 0.21 -6.42 -12.43
CA VAL A 109 0.20 -7.53 -11.45
C VAL A 109 -0.68 -8.69 -11.93
N ALA A 110 -1.87 -8.42 -12.50
CA ALA A 110 -2.78 -9.44 -13.01
C ALA A 110 -2.18 -10.25 -14.18
N HIS A 111 -1.23 -9.67 -14.90
CA HIS A 111 -0.57 -10.32 -16.05
C HIS A 111 0.86 -10.80 -15.74
N GLY A 112 1.32 -10.68 -14.49
CA GLY A 112 2.65 -11.15 -14.08
C GLY A 112 3.79 -10.30 -14.65
N SER A 113 3.52 -9.04 -15.04
CA SER A 113 4.58 -8.13 -15.46
C SER A 113 5.47 -7.76 -14.28
N SER A 114 6.79 -7.79 -14.48
CA SER A 114 7.81 -7.51 -13.45
C SER A 114 8.79 -6.45 -13.92
N ASP A 115 8.30 -5.41 -14.59
CA ASP A 115 9.10 -4.39 -15.27
C ASP A 115 9.77 -3.39 -14.32
N ASN A 116 9.36 -3.39 -13.06
CA ASN A 116 9.88 -2.51 -12.03
C ASN A 116 9.77 -3.19 -10.65
N LEU A 117 10.42 -2.59 -9.65
CA LEU A 117 10.48 -3.17 -8.31
C LEU A 117 9.10 -3.39 -7.67
N MET A 118 8.13 -2.49 -7.89
CA MET A 118 6.80 -2.61 -7.30
C MET A 118 6.05 -3.83 -7.85
N THR A 119 6.01 -3.98 -9.17
CA THR A 119 5.37 -5.14 -9.82
C THR A 119 6.13 -6.44 -9.58
N ARG A 120 7.48 -6.37 -9.49
CA ARG A 120 8.30 -7.53 -9.11
C ARG A 120 8.04 -7.97 -7.69
N ALA A 121 7.96 -7.07 -6.72
CA ALA A 121 7.64 -7.41 -5.33
C ALA A 121 6.23 -8.02 -5.22
N ALA A 122 5.24 -7.49 -5.96
CA ALA A 122 3.90 -8.07 -6.01
C ALA A 122 3.90 -9.49 -6.61
N ASP A 123 4.65 -9.73 -7.69
CA ASP A 123 4.84 -11.06 -8.27
C ASP A 123 5.48 -12.03 -7.26
N VAL A 124 6.46 -11.55 -6.46
CA VAL A 124 7.03 -12.34 -5.37
C VAL A 124 5.97 -12.71 -4.32
N MET A 125 5.08 -11.78 -3.93
CA MET A 125 3.99 -12.12 -3.00
C MET A 125 3.11 -13.24 -3.57
N LEU A 126 2.73 -13.15 -4.84
CA LEU A 126 1.89 -14.15 -5.50
C LEU A 126 2.56 -15.52 -5.57
N LYS A 127 3.81 -15.59 -6.06
CA LYS A 127 4.50 -16.88 -6.23
C LYS A 127 4.87 -17.56 -4.91
N GLU A 128 5.07 -16.79 -3.83
CA GLU A 128 5.38 -17.31 -2.50
C GLU A 128 4.12 -17.53 -1.65
N GLY A 129 2.92 -17.27 -2.19
CA GLY A 129 1.65 -17.40 -1.45
C GLY A 129 1.53 -16.47 -0.26
N ARG A 130 2.17 -15.29 -0.32
CA ARG A 130 2.14 -14.29 0.74
C ARG A 130 1.00 -13.29 0.56
N PRO A 131 0.51 -12.68 1.65
CA PRO A 131 -0.59 -11.72 1.57
C PRO A 131 -0.25 -10.54 0.66
N LEU A 132 -1.12 -10.27 -0.32
CA LEU A 132 -1.08 -9.10 -1.18
C LEU A 132 -2.43 -8.39 -1.10
N VAL A 133 -2.40 -7.10 -0.79
CA VAL A 133 -3.57 -6.22 -0.76
C VAL A 133 -3.39 -5.13 -1.80
N LEU A 134 -4.37 -4.99 -2.67
CA LEU A 134 -4.44 -3.87 -3.61
C LEU A 134 -5.63 -2.98 -3.25
N VAL A 135 -5.38 -1.68 -3.20
CA VAL A 135 -6.41 -0.65 -2.93
C VAL A 135 -6.64 0.17 -4.20
N PRO A 136 -7.39 -0.38 -5.19
CA PRO A 136 -7.63 0.32 -6.44
C PRO A 136 -8.46 1.59 -6.23
N ARG A 137 -8.11 2.65 -6.95
CA ARG A 137 -8.89 3.89 -7.02
C ARG A 137 -9.05 4.30 -8.47
N GLU A 138 -10.26 4.12 -8.97
CA GLU A 138 -10.65 4.47 -10.34
C GLU A 138 -12.17 4.65 -10.44
N THR A 139 -12.60 5.57 -11.29
CA THR A 139 -14.02 5.74 -11.64
C THR A 139 -14.14 6.47 -12.98
N PRO A 140 -14.99 6.01 -13.94
CA PRO A 140 -15.73 4.73 -13.93
C PRO A 140 -14.82 3.52 -14.18
N LEU A 141 -15.30 2.32 -13.89
CA LEU A 141 -14.63 1.07 -14.24
C LEU A 141 -15.17 0.52 -15.57
N HIS A 142 -14.31 -0.04 -16.40
CA HIS A 142 -14.67 -0.78 -17.60
C HIS A 142 -14.40 -2.29 -17.45
N ALA A 143 -14.86 -3.10 -18.40
CA ALA A 143 -14.82 -4.55 -18.33
C ALA A 143 -13.40 -5.10 -18.04
N ILE A 144 -12.37 -4.61 -18.71
CA ILE A 144 -10.99 -5.10 -18.50
C ILE A 144 -10.51 -4.83 -17.06
N HIS A 145 -10.89 -3.69 -16.45
CA HIS A 145 -10.60 -3.43 -15.04
C HIS A 145 -11.22 -4.52 -14.16
N LEU A 146 -12.51 -4.81 -14.37
CA LEU A 146 -13.25 -5.80 -13.58
C LEU A 146 -12.72 -7.23 -13.80
N GLU A 147 -12.34 -7.59 -15.02
CA GLU A 147 -11.73 -8.88 -15.34
C GLU A 147 -10.38 -9.05 -14.63
N ASN A 148 -9.52 -8.05 -14.65
CA ASN A 148 -8.25 -8.07 -13.94
C ASN A 148 -8.45 -8.18 -12.43
N MET A 149 -9.40 -7.44 -11.86
CA MET A 149 -9.76 -7.55 -10.46
C MET A 149 -10.25 -8.95 -10.11
N LEU A 150 -11.15 -9.53 -10.92
CA LEU A 150 -11.65 -10.88 -10.74
C LEU A 150 -10.51 -11.92 -10.79
N LYS A 151 -9.61 -11.78 -11.75
CA LYS A 151 -8.44 -12.68 -11.88
C LYS A 151 -7.58 -12.65 -10.60
N LEU A 152 -7.25 -11.47 -10.11
CA LEU A 152 -6.45 -11.32 -8.89
C LEU A 152 -7.18 -11.84 -7.65
N SER A 153 -8.48 -11.58 -7.52
CA SER A 153 -9.30 -12.10 -6.43
C SER A 153 -9.29 -13.63 -6.39
N ARG A 154 -9.38 -14.30 -7.54
CA ARG A 154 -9.27 -15.76 -7.64
C ARG A 154 -7.91 -16.31 -7.23
N MET A 155 -6.86 -15.50 -7.32
CA MET A 155 -5.50 -15.83 -6.86
C MET A 155 -5.29 -15.53 -5.36
N GLY A 156 -6.34 -15.10 -4.62
CA GLY A 156 -6.25 -14.80 -3.20
C GLY A 156 -5.79 -13.37 -2.86
N VAL A 157 -5.61 -12.52 -3.87
CA VAL A 157 -5.32 -11.08 -3.62
C VAL A 157 -6.54 -10.41 -3.01
N LYS A 158 -6.34 -9.72 -1.90
CA LYS A 158 -7.40 -8.90 -1.30
C LYS A 158 -7.52 -7.58 -2.05
N LEU A 159 -8.68 -7.36 -2.64
CA LEU A 159 -9.02 -6.11 -3.31
C LEU A 159 -9.88 -5.27 -2.36
N ILE A 160 -9.38 -4.12 -1.99
CA ILE A 160 -10.06 -3.16 -1.10
C ILE A 160 -10.17 -1.83 -1.86
N PRO A 161 -11.16 -1.67 -2.76
CA PRO A 161 -11.32 -0.42 -3.48
C PRO A 161 -11.42 0.76 -2.51
N ALA A 162 -10.86 1.93 -2.89
CA ALA A 162 -10.84 3.13 -2.05
C ALA A 162 -12.26 3.74 -1.94
N MET A 163 -13.17 3.01 -1.30
CA MET A 163 -14.58 3.36 -1.09
C MET A 163 -14.88 3.39 0.42
N PRO A 164 -14.65 4.54 1.10
CA PRO A 164 -14.94 4.66 2.53
C PRO A 164 -16.43 4.52 2.82
N ALA A 165 -16.76 4.00 4.00
CA ALA A 165 -18.13 3.92 4.49
C ALA A 165 -18.53 5.18 5.28
N PHE A 166 -19.83 5.38 5.48
CA PHE A 166 -20.36 6.56 6.17
C PHE A 166 -21.16 6.20 7.45
N TYR A 167 -21.35 4.92 7.73
CA TYR A 167 -22.20 4.46 8.85
C TYR A 167 -21.68 4.84 10.24
N TYR A 168 -20.35 5.09 10.36
CA TYR A 168 -19.73 5.47 11.64
C TYR A 168 -19.75 7.00 11.88
N GLY A 169 -20.35 7.79 10.95
CA GLY A 169 -20.53 9.24 11.08
C GLY A 169 -19.21 10.02 10.87
N PRO A 170 -18.44 9.80 9.79
CA PRO A 170 -17.23 10.57 9.56
C PRO A 170 -17.55 12.06 9.43
N SER A 171 -16.76 12.91 10.07
CA SER A 171 -16.93 14.37 10.08
C SER A 171 -15.78 15.10 9.37
N THR A 172 -14.67 14.42 9.13
CA THR A 172 -13.48 14.96 8.51
C THR A 172 -13.00 14.07 7.35
N MET A 173 -12.14 14.62 6.49
CA MET A 173 -11.44 13.81 5.47
C MET A 173 -10.54 12.77 6.11
N ASP A 174 -9.92 13.10 7.26
CA ASP A 174 -9.07 12.15 8.00
C ASP A 174 -9.85 10.94 8.49
N ASP A 175 -11.12 11.09 8.88
CA ASP A 175 -11.97 9.96 9.25
C ASP A 175 -12.13 8.99 8.06
N LEU A 176 -12.39 9.51 6.85
CA LEU A 176 -12.52 8.70 5.64
C LEU A 176 -11.21 7.99 5.30
N VAL A 177 -10.07 8.68 5.44
CA VAL A 177 -8.75 8.11 5.23
C VAL A 177 -8.46 7.02 6.26
N ASN A 178 -8.71 7.29 7.53
CA ASN A 178 -8.52 6.33 8.62
C ASN A 178 -9.36 5.07 8.46
N PHE A 179 -10.61 5.21 7.98
CA PHE A 179 -11.45 4.04 7.68
C PHE A 179 -10.78 3.12 6.66
N MET A 180 -10.29 3.68 5.55
CA MET A 180 -9.63 2.88 4.51
C MET A 180 -8.37 2.20 5.01
N VAL A 181 -7.52 2.93 5.76
CA VAL A 181 -6.32 2.36 6.38
C VAL A 181 -6.69 1.25 7.36
N GLY A 182 -7.66 1.47 8.23
CA GLY A 182 -8.11 0.45 9.17
C GLY A 182 -8.63 -0.82 8.48
N LYS A 183 -9.36 -0.69 7.36
CA LYS A 183 -9.80 -1.87 6.57
C LYS A 183 -8.62 -2.66 5.99
N VAL A 184 -7.54 -1.98 5.62
CA VAL A 184 -6.31 -2.63 5.19
C VAL A 184 -5.65 -3.35 6.36
N LEU A 185 -5.52 -2.71 7.53
CA LEU A 185 -4.95 -3.33 8.73
C LEU A 185 -5.77 -4.54 9.21
N ASP A 186 -7.10 -4.46 9.18
CA ASP A 186 -8.00 -5.60 9.47
C ASP A 186 -7.68 -6.81 8.58
N SER A 187 -7.27 -6.58 7.33
CA SER A 187 -6.95 -7.67 6.42
C SER A 187 -5.69 -8.46 6.78
N PHE A 188 -4.86 -7.88 7.65
CA PHE A 188 -3.65 -8.49 8.22
C PHE A 188 -3.82 -8.87 9.71
N ASN A 189 -5.04 -8.74 10.26
CA ASN A 189 -5.33 -8.95 11.68
C ASN A 189 -4.47 -8.06 12.60
N ILE A 190 -4.21 -6.83 12.19
CA ILE A 190 -3.52 -5.81 12.99
C ILE A 190 -4.55 -5.02 13.77
N GLU A 191 -4.45 -5.03 15.10
CA GLU A 191 -5.32 -4.25 15.97
C GLU A 191 -5.08 -2.75 15.79
N HIS A 192 -6.17 -1.97 15.74
CA HIS A 192 -6.14 -0.52 15.59
C HIS A 192 -7.43 0.12 16.12
N THR A 193 -7.39 1.43 16.33
CA THR A 193 -8.52 2.26 16.79
C THR A 193 -8.86 3.39 15.81
N LEU A 194 -8.57 3.20 14.51
CA LEU A 194 -8.69 4.26 13.50
C LEU A 194 -10.13 4.66 13.18
N PHE A 195 -11.10 3.78 13.42
CA PHE A 195 -12.52 4.07 13.24
C PHE A 195 -13.37 3.26 14.23
N ARG A 196 -14.57 3.75 14.53
CA ARG A 196 -15.55 3.02 15.34
C ARG A 196 -16.12 1.85 14.54
N ARG A 197 -16.10 0.66 15.15
CA ARG A 197 -16.65 -0.54 14.52
C ARG A 197 -18.18 -0.55 14.57
N TRP A 198 -18.78 -1.29 13.65
CA TRP A 198 -20.22 -1.47 13.66
C TRP A 198 -20.66 -2.24 14.92
N GLY A 199 -21.59 -1.64 15.69
CA GLY A 199 -22.10 -2.25 16.94
C GLY A 199 -21.32 -1.87 18.21
N GLU A 200 -20.30 -1.00 18.12
CA GLU A 200 -19.56 -0.44 19.26
C GLU A 200 -19.98 1.00 19.58
#